data_34ba4799bdb27de0ac74542e3fe66871
#
_entry.id   34ba4799bdb27de0ac74542e3fe66871
#
_cell.length_a   1.000
_cell.length_b   1.000
_cell.length_c   1.000
_cell.angle_alpha   90.00
_cell.angle_beta   90.00
_cell.angle_gamma   90.00
#
_symmetry.space_group_name_H-M   'P 1'
#
loop_
_entity.id
_entity.type
_entity.pdbx_description
1 polymer ?
#
loop_
_entity_poly.entity_id
_entity_poly.type
_entity_poly.pdbx_seq_one_letter_code
_entity_poly.pdbx_strand_id
1 'polypeptide(L)'
;MSAFFVVSNRKLCYNKKENIKKERINKMNKIYNNLNIENLVKTDWIEQFSVNQQQEILRGLKEDADVSIYAKKEFDCFQMEEIRLGLGSEIDVSIYAKPEIDWFHMREIREKLEKEKYA
;
A
#
# COMPACT_ATOMS: atom_id res chain seq x y z
N MET A 1 -12.62 -6.63 6.97
CA MET A 1 -12.20 -6.68 6.54
C MET A 1 -11.82 -6.61 6.25
N SER A 2 -11.75 -6.77 6.37
CA SER A 2 -11.16 -6.78 5.97
C SER A 2 -10.93 -7.00 5.50
N ALA A 3 -11.04 -7.01 5.50
CA ALA A 3 -10.70 -7.35 4.91
C ALA A 3 -10.59 -7.85 4.63
N PHE A 4 -10.75 -8.07 4.65
CA PHE A 4 -10.50 -8.67 4.21
C PHE A 4 -10.72 -9.34 4.01
N PHE A 5 -11.10 -9.30 4.21
CA PHE A 5 -11.14 -10.08 3.74
C PHE A 5 -11.46 -10.49 3.15
N VAL A 6 -12.02 -10.17 3.40
CA VAL A 6 -12.12 -10.86 2.61
C VAL A 6 -11.83 -11.12 1.94
N VAL A 7 -12.02 -11.01 1.81
CA VAL A 7 -11.23 -11.60 0.99
C VAL A 7 -10.81 -12.96 1.15
N SER A 8 -11.30 -13.65 1.75
CA SER A 8 -10.68 -14.78 2.28
C SER A 8 -10.71 -16.02 1.45
N ASN A 9 -11.73 -16.23 0.70
CA ASN A 9 -11.84 -17.46 -0.08
C ASN A 9 -10.82 -17.60 -1.19
N ARG A 10 -10.42 -16.51 -1.75
CA ARG A 10 -9.39 -16.57 -2.77
C ARG A 10 -8.05 -16.98 -2.23
N LYS A 11 -7.90 -17.03 -0.93
CA LYS A 11 -6.68 -17.52 -0.31
C LYS A 11 -6.45 -19.00 -0.56
N LEU A 12 -7.51 -19.71 -0.81
CA LEU A 12 -7.39 -21.14 -1.10
C LEU A 12 -6.70 -21.38 -2.42
N CYS A 13 -6.63 -20.36 -3.24
CA CYS A 13 -6.07 -20.47 -4.57
C CYS A 13 -4.70 -19.83 -4.71
N TYR A 14 -4.13 -19.33 -3.61
CA TYR A 14 -2.86 -18.67 -3.75
C TYR A 14 -1.75 -19.68 -4.04
N ASN A 15 -0.74 -19.23 -4.81
CA ASN A 15 0.36 -20.08 -5.18
C ASN A 15 1.59 -19.71 -4.33
N LYS A 16 2.67 -20.45 -4.54
CA LYS A 16 3.90 -20.29 -3.79
C LYS A 16 4.47 -18.86 -3.92
N LYS A 17 4.33 -18.28 -5.10
CA LYS A 17 4.83 -16.95 -5.37
C LYS A 17 4.11 -15.89 -4.55
N GLU A 18 2.79 -16.01 -4.45
CA GLU A 18 1.99 -15.09 -3.64
C GLU A 18 2.28 -15.26 -2.17
N ASN A 19 2.53 -16.48 -1.74
CA ASN A 19 2.87 -16.78 -0.36
C ASN A 19 4.17 -16.10 0.04
N ILE A 20 5.18 -16.14 -0.83
CA ILE A 20 6.46 -15.49 -0.59
C ILE A 20 6.28 -13.97 -0.50
N LYS A 21 5.47 -13.39 -1.37
CA LYS A 21 5.17 -11.96 -1.34
C LYS A 21 4.50 -11.58 -0.03
N LYS A 22 3.54 -12.37 0.40
CA LYS A 22 2.82 -12.13 1.65
C LYS A 22 3.74 -12.21 2.86
N GLU A 23 4.66 -13.16 2.86
CA GLU A 23 5.64 -13.28 3.93
C GLU A 23 6.54 -12.06 4.01
N ARG A 24 6.98 -11.52 2.89
CA ARG A 24 7.81 -10.32 2.86
C ARG A 24 7.07 -9.10 3.39
N ILE A 25 5.81 -8.94 3.02
CA ILE A 25 4.99 -7.85 3.51
C ILE A 25 4.81 -7.96 5.02
N ASN A 26 4.50 -9.15 5.51
CA ASN A 26 4.32 -9.38 6.93
C ASN A 26 5.60 -9.10 7.71
N LYS A 27 6.73 -9.52 7.19
CA LYS A 27 8.02 -9.28 7.83
C LYS A 27 8.32 -7.80 7.92
N MET A 28 8.06 -7.06 6.87
CA MET A 28 8.26 -5.63 6.82
C MET A 28 7.37 -4.91 7.81
N ASN A 29 6.08 -5.24 7.79
CA ASN A 29 5.12 -4.65 8.70
C ASN A 29 5.45 -4.97 10.15
N LYS A 30 5.96 -6.17 10.41
CA LYS A 30 6.37 -6.57 11.74
C LYS A 30 7.53 -5.70 12.25
N ILE A 31 8.49 -5.39 11.38
CA ILE A 31 9.60 -4.52 11.75
C ILE A 31 9.07 -3.14 12.14
N TYR A 32 8.19 -2.57 11.34
CA TYR A 32 7.61 -1.27 11.64
C TYR A 32 6.72 -1.30 12.89
N ASN A 33 5.94 -2.35 13.05
CA ASN A 33 5.05 -2.46 14.20
C ASN A 33 5.81 -2.64 15.50
N ASN A 34 6.96 -3.31 15.46
CA ASN A 34 7.79 -3.48 16.65
C ASN A 34 8.36 -2.17 17.15
N LEU A 35 8.46 -1.16 16.27
CA LEU A 35 8.89 0.16 16.65
C LEU A 35 7.80 0.97 17.33
N ASN A 36 6.58 0.43 17.35
CA ASN A 36 5.40 1.16 17.82
C ASN A 36 5.12 2.36 16.88
N ILE A 37 3.87 2.54 16.49
CA ILE A 37 3.51 3.61 15.56
C ILE A 37 3.93 4.97 16.11
N GLU A 38 3.80 5.18 17.42
CA GLU A 38 4.20 6.43 18.05
C GLU A 38 5.70 6.67 17.93
N ASN A 39 6.48 5.62 18.06
CA ASN A 39 7.94 5.72 17.92
C ASN A 39 8.36 5.87 16.46
N LEU A 40 7.60 5.25 15.56
CA LEU A 40 7.88 5.36 14.14
C LEU A 40 7.78 6.81 13.66
N VAL A 41 6.76 7.54 14.13
CA VAL A 41 6.61 8.95 13.74
C VAL A 41 7.71 9.85 14.32
N LYS A 42 8.54 9.33 15.22
CA LYS A 42 9.65 10.08 15.78
C LYS A 42 11.00 9.67 15.18
N THR A 43 11.00 8.72 14.24
CA THR A 43 12.25 8.29 13.62
C THR A 43 12.64 9.23 12.49
N ASP A 44 13.95 9.29 12.22
CA ASP A 44 14.45 10.11 11.12
C ASP A 44 13.88 9.68 9.79
N TRP A 45 13.62 8.39 9.65
CA TRP A 45 13.06 7.86 8.41
C TRP A 45 11.71 8.48 8.08
N ILE A 46 10.82 8.54 9.07
CA ILE A 46 9.48 9.06 8.84
C ILE A 46 9.48 10.59 8.74
N GLU A 47 10.44 11.23 9.42
CA GLU A 47 10.52 12.69 9.44
C GLU A 47 10.86 13.29 8.08
N GLN A 48 11.44 12.51 7.17
CA GLN A 48 11.71 13.01 5.81
C GLN A 48 10.45 13.27 5.01
N PHE A 49 9.32 12.76 5.48
CA PHE A 49 8.04 12.92 4.80
C PHE A 49 7.22 14.04 5.43
N SER A 50 6.38 14.69 4.63
CA SER A 50 5.43 15.67 5.17
C SER A 50 4.41 14.97 6.06
N VAL A 51 3.69 15.74 6.85
CA VAL A 51 2.67 15.18 7.76
C VAL A 51 1.63 14.38 6.96
N ASN A 52 1.19 14.90 5.82
CA ASN A 52 0.20 14.21 5.01
C ASN A 52 0.76 12.92 4.41
N GLN A 53 2.01 12.93 3.99
CA GLN A 53 2.67 11.73 3.50
C GLN A 53 2.80 10.71 4.62
N GLN A 54 3.20 11.15 5.81
CA GLN A 54 3.31 10.26 6.98
C GLN A 54 1.98 9.58 7.27
N GLN A 55 0.87 10.31 7.18
CA GLN A 55 -0.45 9.75 7.43
C GLN A 55 -0.78 8.64 6.44
N GLU A 56 -0.45 8.83 5.17
CA GLU A 56 -0.73 7.79 4.17
C GLU A 56 0.12 6.54 4.40
N ILE A 57 1.36 6.73 4.83
CA ILE A 57 2.22 5.59 5.17
C ILE A 57 1.66 4.84 6.37
N LEU A 58 1.25 5.56 7.41
CA LEU A 58 0.68 4.93 8.61
C LEU A 58 -0.63 4.21 8.32
N ARG A 59 -1.47 4.81 7.46
CA ARG A 59 -2.71 4.14 7.05
C ARG A 59 -2.41 2.82 6.34
N GLY A 60 -1.43 2.83 5.47
CA GLY A 60 -1.02 1.62 4.77
C GLY A 60 -0.54 0.53 5.72
N LEU A 61 0.25 0.90 6.71
CA LEU A 61 0.73 -0.04 7.71
C LEU A 61 -0.42 -0.65 8.49
N LYS A 62 -1.42 0.15 8.84
CA LYS A 62 -2.61 -0.33 9.55
C LYS A 62 -3.44 -1.28 8.72
N GLU A 63 -3.42 -1.11 7.40
CA GLU A 63 -4.18 -1.94 6.47
C GLU A 63 -3.37 -3.12 5.94
N ASP A 64 -2.17 -3.32 6.49
CA ASP A 64 -1.25 -4.38 6.03
C ASP A 64 -0.89 -4.25 4.56
N ALA A 65 -0.86 -3.03 4.04
CA ALA A 65 -0.40 -2.76 2.69
C ALA A 65 1.12 -2.74 2.64
N ASP A 66 1.67 -3.07 1.48
CA ASP A 66 3.12 -3.00 1.28
C ASP A 66 3.51 -1.55 1.02
N VAL A 67 3.75 -0.81 2.11
CA VAL A 67 4.05 0.62 2.01
C VAL A 67 5.38 0.90 1.31
N SER A 68 6.25 -0.10 1.18
CA SER A 68 7.52 0.11 0.50
C SER A 68 7.33 0.53 -0.96
N ILE A 69 6.17 0.22 -1.54
CA ILE A 69 5.88 0.58 -2.91
C ILE A 69 5.71 2.09 -3.06
N TYR A 70 5.13 2.76 -2.04
CA TYR A 70 4.86 4.19 -2.16
C TYR A 70 5.52 5.06 -1.10
N ALA A 71 6.20 4.49 -0.11
CA ALA A 71 6.87 5.27 0.94
C ALA A 71 8.16 5.88 0.37
N LYS A 72 8.00 6.80 -0.54
CA LYS A 72 9.10 7.48 -1.26
C LYS A 72 8.76 8.96 -1.35
N LYS A 73 9.77 9.80 -1.19
CA LYS A 73 9.57 11.24 -1.20
C LYS A 73 9.06 11.77 -2.54
N GLU A 74 9.28 11.04 -3.62
CA GLU A 74 8.84 11.43 -4.96
C GLU A 74 7.32 11.42 -5.13
N PHE A 75 6.61 10.69 -4.28
CA PHE A 75 5.16 10.64 -4.33
C PHE A 75 4.59 11.66 -3.36
N ASP A 76 3.63 12.48 -3.82
CA ASP A 76 2.90 13.33 -2.89
C ASP A 76 1.82 12.50 -2.17
N CYS A 77 1.17 13.11 -1.19
CA CYS A 77 0.20 12.38 -0.38
C CYS A 77 -0.99 11.87 -1.19
N PHE A 78 -1.38 12.58 -2.24
CA PHE A 78 -2.49 12.15 -3.09
C PHE A 78 -2.11 10.97 -3.94
N GLN A 79 -0.88 10.97 -4.46
CA GLN A 79 -0.37 9.82 -5.20
C GLN A 79 -0.25 8.59 -4.30
N MET A 80 0.25 8.79 -3.09
CA MET A 80 0.35 7.72 -2.10
C MET A 80 -1.02 7.11 -1.81
N GLU A 81 -2.04 7.95 -1.68
CA GLU A 81 -3.39 7.48 -1.44
C GLU A 81 -3.91 6.59 -2.56
N GLU A 82 -3.69 7.01 -3.81
CA GLU A 82 -4.16 6.23 -4.94
C GLU A 82 -3.45 4.89 -5.04
N ILE A 83 -2.16 4.85 -4.70
CA ILE A 83 -1.42 3.59 -4.68
C ILE A 83 -1.93 2.71 -3.53
N ARG A 84 -2.12 3.28 -2.35
CA ARG A 84 -2.64 2.55 -1.19
C ARG A 84 -4.00 1.95 -1.47
N LEU A 85 -4.90 2.73 -2.07
CA LEU A 85 -6.23 2.23 -2.43
C LEU A 85 -6.15 1.07 -3.42
N GLY A 86 -5.24 1.16 -4.38
CA GLY A 86 -5.03 0.07 -5.32
C GLY A 86 -4.51 -1.19 -4.67
N LEU A 87 -3.61 -1.04 -3.71
CA LEU A 87 -3.11 -2.19 -2.96
C LEU A 87 -4.24 -2.85 -2.17
N GLY A 88 -5.15 -2.06 -1.61
CA GLY A 88 -6.31 -2.58 -0.90
C GLY A 88 -7.26 -3.32 -1.82
N SER A 89 -7.35 -2.91 -3.07
CA SER A 89 -8.19 -3.57 -4.08
C SER A 89 -7.49 -4.76 -4.71
N GLU A 90 -6.23 -4.99 -4.35
CA GLU A 90 -5.44 -6.11 -4.88
C GLU A 90 -5.26 -6.07 -6.39
N ILE A 91 -5.15 -4.87 -6.94
CA ILE A 91 -4.82 -4.67 -8.36
C ILE A 91 -3.30 -4.47 -8.48
N ASP A 92 -2.80 -4.58 -9.70
CA ASP A 92 -1.36 -4.39 -9.96
C ASP A 92 -1.04 -2.90 -10.03
N VAL A 93 -0.66 -2.33 -8.89
CA VAL A 93 -0.37 -0.90 -8.82
C VAL A 93 0.92 -0.52 -9.55
N SER A 94 1.77 -1.48 -9.90
CA SER A 94 3.01 -1.18 -10.61
C SER A 94 2.74 -0.51 -11.96
N ILE A 95 1.53 -0.68 -12.50
CA ILE A 95 1.14 -0.06 -13.75
C ILE A 95 1.13 1.46 -13.62
N TYR A 96 0.75 1.99 -12.45
CA TYR A 96 0.65 3.44 -12.29
C TYR A 96 1.46 4.01 -11.12
N ALA A 97 2.15 3.18 -10.34
CA ALA A 97 2.94 3.66 -9.20
C ALA A 97 4.24 4.30 -9.68
N LYS A 98 4.12 5.43 -10.37
CA LYS A 98 5.22 6.16 -10.98
C LYS A 98 5.07 7.64 -10.64
N PRO A 99 6.17 8.29 -10.17
CA PRO A 99 6.07 9.70 -9.74
C PRO A 99 5.62 10.66 -10.84
N GLU A 100 5.87 10.32 -12.09
CA GLU A 100 5.52 11.17 -13.21
C GLU A 100 4.03 11.15 -13.55
N ILE A 101 3.28 10.20 -12.98
CA ILE A 101 1.83 10.12 -13.18
C ILE A 101 1.15 10.84 -12.01
N ASP A 102 0.36 11.88 -12.31
CA ASP A 102 -0.31 12.60 -11.24
C ASP A 102 -1.43 11.77 -10.62
N TRP A 103 -1.90 12.20 -9.44
CA TRP A 103 -2.88 11.43 -8.67
C TRP A 103 -4.19 11.23 -9.43
N PHE A 104 -4.58 12.22 -10.25
CA PHE A 104 -5.84 12.13 -10.99
C PHE A 104 -5.77 11.03 -12.04
N HIS A 105 -4.67 10.96 -12.78
CA HIS A 105 -4.46 9.90 -13.76
C HIS A 105 -4.29 8.55 -13.07
N MET A 106 -3.63 8.54 -11.92
CA MET A 106 -3.52 7.32 -11.12
C MET A 106 -4.90 6.79 -10.76
N ARG A 107 -5.79 7.69 -10.34
CA ARG A 107 -7.17 7.31 -9.99
C ARG A 107 -7.90 6.71 -11.18
N GLU A 108 -7.78 7.33 -12.34
CA GLU A 108 -8.42 6.80 -13.54
C GLU A 108 -7.95 5.39 -13.86
N ILE A 109 -6.63 5.18 -13.78
CA ILE A 109 -6.05 3.87 -14.03
C ILE A 109 -6.53 2.86 -12.98
N ARG A 110 -6.49 3.27 -11.70
CA ARG A 110 -6.93 2.42 -10.61
C ARG A 110 -8.38 1.99 -10.78
N GLU A 111 -9.26 2.93 -11.06
CA GLU A 111 -10.68 2.65 -11.22
C GLU A 111 -10.92 1.72 -12.41
N LYS A 112 -10.18 1.91 -13.48
CA LYS A 112 -10.28 1.03 -14.64
C LYS A 112 -9.83 -0.38 -14.32
N LEU A 113 -8.71 -0.52 -13.63
CA LEU A 113 -8.20 -1.83 -13.24
C LEU A 113 -9.14 -2.54 -12.26
N GLU A 114 -9.70 -1.79 -11.33
CA GLU A 114 -10.67 -2.35 -10.38
C GLU A 114 -11.92 -2.84 -11.12
N LYS A 115 -12.38 -2.05 -12.08
CA LYS A 115 -13.56 -2.40 -12.86
C LYS A 115 -13.32 -3.68 -13.68
N GLU A 116 -12.16 -3.79 -14.28
CA GLU A 116 -11.80 -4.97 -15.06
C GLU A 116 -11.67 -6.21 -14.19
N LYS A 117 -11.14 -6.03 -12.98
CA LYS A 117 -10.94 -7.15 -12.08
C LYS A 117 -12.25 -7.69 -11.52
N TYR A 118 -13.19 -6.80 -11.21
CA TYR A 118 -14.42 -7.17 -10.52
C TYR A 118 -15.64 -7.15 -11.44
N ALA A 119 -15.42 -7.04 -12.75
CA ALA A 119 -16.51 -7.06 -13.74
C ALA A 119 -17.10 -8.44 -13.88
#